data_786aebe1daa984b3d966cd5f6b22df4f
#
_entry.id   786aebe1daa984b3d966cd5f6b22df4f
#
_cell.length_a   1.000
_cell.length_b   1.000
_cell.length_c   1.000
_cell.angle_alpha   90.00
_cell.angle_beta   90.00
_cell.angle_gamma   90.00
#
_symmetry.space_group_name_H-M   'P 1'
#
loop_
_entity.id
_entity.type
_entity.pdbx_description
1 polymer ?
#
loop_
_entity_poly.entity_id
_entity_poly.type
_entity_poly.pdbx_seq_one_letter_code
_entity_poly.pdbx_strand_id
1 'polypeptide(L)'
;MADWLIVNGLTILSKVGCLPVEQSVPQPIEVDIALEMDLREVGKTDDIKKGVDYRKVCDAVRQILEQNSFKLLEGAAYAIASQLLQQFPKVQRVRVEVRKPHPPIPVPLQFASVRMELSLSLIH
;
A
#
# COMPACT_ATOMS: atom_id res chain seq x y z
N MET A 1 -21.68 -8.24 -2.11
CA MET A 1 -20.58 -8.97 -2.77
C MET A 1 -19.38 -8.08 -2.91
N ALA A 2 -18.22 -8.64 -2.68
CA ALA A 2 -16.99 -7.88 -2.72
C ALA A 2 -16.27 -8.14 -4.05
N ASP A 3 -15.96 -7.04 -4.76
CA ASP A 3 -15.03 -7.07 -5.88
C ASP A 3 -13.76 -6.38 -5.45
N TRP A 4 -12.65 -6.72 -6.06
CA TRP A 4 -11.34 -6.21 -5.64
C TRP A 4 -10.53 -5.71 -6.82
N LEU A 5 -10.00 -4.49 -6.72
CA LEU A 5 -8.96 -3.99 -7.60
C LEU A 5 -7.62 -4.27 -6.93
N ILE A 6 -6.75 -5.00 -7.61
CA ILE A 6 -5.53 -5.52 -7.00
C ILE A 6 -4.30 -5.02 -7.76
N VAL A 7 -3.33 -4.50 -7.02
CA VAL A 7 -2.00 -4.11 -7.52
C VAL A 7 -0.97 -4.88 -6.70
N ASN A 8 -0.21 -5.74 -7.34
CA ASN A 8 0.79 -6.56 -6.66
C ASN A 8 2.20 -6.23 -7.10
N GLY A 9 3.13 -6.27 -6.15
CA GLY A 9 4.55 -6.16 -6.45
C GLY A 9 5.03 -4.76 -6.79
N LEU A 10 4.31 -3.73 -6.37
CA LEU A 10 4.75 -2.35 -6.56
C LEU A 10 6.03 -2.12 -5.76
N THR A 11 7.13 -1.77 -6.43
CA THR A 11 8.43 -1.63 -5.80
C THR A 11 8.85 -0.16 -5.79
N ILE A 12 9.16 0.35 -4.60
CA ILE A 12 9.51 1.75 -4.39
C ILE A 12 10.71 1.84 -3.47
N LEU A 13 11.65 2.70 -3.81
CA LEU A 13 12.79 2.99 -2.92
C LEU A 13 12.29 3.89 -1.79
N SER A 14 12.45 3.44 -0.56
CA SER A 14 11.94 4.14 0.62
C SER A 14 12.81 3.89 1.84
N LYS A 15 12.77 4.84 2.77
CA LYS A 15 13.50 4.76 4.03
C LYS A 15 12.57 4.16 5.08
N VAL A 16 12.67 2.85 5.28
CA VAL A 16 11.85 2.12 6.26
C VAL A 16 12.75 1.24 7.12
N GLY A 17 12.82 1.56 8.41
CA GLY A 17 13.57 0.78 9.38
C GLY A 17 14.04 1.63 10.55
N CYS A 18 14.41 0.98 11.65
CA CYS A 18 14.84 1.64 12.89
C CYS A 18 16.32 1.98 12.91
N LEU A 19 17.14 1.32 12.09
CA LEU A 19 18.57 1.54 12.09
C LEU A 19 18.93 2.86 11.42
N PRO A 20 20.01 3.54 11.87
CA PRO A 20 20.43 4.80 11.24
C PRO A 20 20.66 4.68 9.74
N VAL A 21 21.25 3.59 9.26
CA VAL A 21 21.45 3.38 7.83
C VAL A 21 20.13 3.28 7.08
N GLU A 22 19.11 2.68 7.68
CA GLU A 22 17.79 2.54 7.07
C GLU A 22 17.05 3.87 6.99
N GLN A 23 17.37 4.80 7.88
CA GLN A 23 16.82 6.16 7.86
C GLN A 23 17.57 7.08 6.89
N SER A 24 18.77 6.70 6.46
CA SER A 24 19.61 7.50 5.59
C SER A 24 19.61 7.05 4.14
N VAL A 25 19.51 5.74 3.91
CA VAL A 25 19.64 5.15 2.57
C VAL A 25 18.36 4.44 2.19
N PRO A 26 17.71 4.87 1.12
CA PRO A 26 16.50 4.18 0.63
C PRO A 26 16.82 2.75 0.21
N GLN A 27 15.87 1.86 0.41
CA GLN A 27 15.96 0.47 -0.02
C GLN A 27 14.67 0.07 -0.72
N PRO A 28 14.67 -1.00 -1.53
CA PRO A 28 13.45 -1.48 -2.18
C PRO A 28 12.44 -1.93 -1.15
N ILE A 29 11.24 -1.36 -1.24
CA ILE A 29 10.08 -1.77 -0.45
C ILE A 29 9.03 -2.23 -1.44
N GLU A 30 8.46 -3.40 -1.22
CA GLU A 30 7.43 -3.97 -2.10
C GLU A 30 6.07 -3.85 -1.44
N VAL A 31 5.07 -3.48 -2.22
CA VAL A 31 3.72 -3.27 -1.72
C VAL A 31 2.72 -4.02 -2.60
N ASP A 32 1.84 -4.78 -1.94
CA ASP A 32 0.65 -5.36 -2.55
C ASP A 32 -0.56 -4.64 -1.97
N ILE A 33 -1.49 -4.29 -2.85
CA ILE A 33 -2.69 -3.54 -2.47
C ILE A 33 -3.90 -4.23 -3.06
N ALA A 34 -4.95 -4.38 -2.25
CA ALA A 34 -6.26 -4.84 -2.71
C ALA A 34 -7.31 -3.86 -2.20
N LEU A 35 -8.10 -3.32 -3.12
CA LEU A 35 -9.13 -2.33 -2.85
C LEU A 35 -10.49 -2.97 -3.09
N GLU A 36 -11.29 -3.10 -2.03
CA GLU A 36 -12.65 -3.62 -2.14
C GLU A 36 -13.60 -2.52 -2.55
N MET A 37 -14.33 -2.76 -3.62
CA MET A 37 -15.36 -1.86 -4.11
C MET A 37 -16.27 -2.60 -5.09
N ASP A 38 -17.42 -2.01 -5.40
CA ASP A 38 -18.30 -2.56 -6.42
C ASP A 38 -17.74 -2.21 -7.80
N LEU A 39 -17.34 -3.20 -8.58
CA LEU A 39 -16.77 -3.01 -9.91
C LEU A 39 -17.77 -3.28 -11.06
N ARG A 40 -19.05 -3.52 -10.74
CA ARG A 40 -20.04 -3.90 -11.77
C ARG A 40 -20.33 -2.77 -12.75
N GLU A 41 -20.48 -1.54 -12.24
CA GLU A 41 -20.78 -0.41 -13.11
C GLU A 41 -19.63 -0.09 -14.06
N VAL A 42 -18.40 -0.02 -13.53
CA VAL A 42 -17.23 0.22 -14.38
C VAL A 42 -17.02 -0.92 -15.37
N GLY A 43 -17.31 -2.14 -14.96
CA GLY A 43 -17.23 -3.31 -15.85
C GLY A 43 -18.24 -3.26 -16.98
N LYS A 44 -19.47 -2.86 -16.69
CA LYS A 44 -20.53 -2.76 -17.72
C LYS A 44 -20.29 -1.63 -18.70
N THR A 45 -19.82 -0.48 -18.21
CA THR A 45 -19.68 0.73 -19.05
C THR A 45 -18.30 0.83 -19.68
N ASP A 46 -17.31 0.12 -19.15
CA ASP A 46 -15.90 0.24 -19.56
C ASP A 46 -15.41 1.68 -19.51
N ASP A 47 -15.92 2.45 -18.55
CA ASP A 47 -15.61 3.88 -18.37
C ASP A 47 -14.87 4.07 -17.05
N ILE A 48 -13.60 4.51 -17.14
CA ILE A 48 -12.75 4.70 -15.95
C ILE A 48 -13.33 5.71 -14.95
N LYS A 49 -14.20 6.62 -15.41
CA LYS A 49 -14.85 7.58 -14.53
C LYS A 49 -15.78 6.93 -13.51
N LYS A 50 -16.22 5.69 -13.78
CA LYS A 50 -17.10 4.94 -12.89
C LYS A 50 -16.32 4.10 -11.87
N GLY A 51 -15.01 4.04 -11.99
CA GLY A 51 -14.15 3.22 -11.15
C GLY A 51 -13.00 4.00 -10.52
N VAL A 52 -11.94 3.28 -10.21
CA VAL A 52 -10.70 3.83 -9.67
C VAL A 52 -9.56 3.51 -10.64
N ASP A 53 -8.81 4.53 -11.01
CA ASP A 53 -7.64 4.39 -11.87
C ASP A 53 -6.47 3.89 -11.01
N TYR A 54 -6.00 2.66 -11.26
CA TYR A 54 -4.92 2.08 -10.45
C TYR A 54 -3.60 2.85 -10.59
N ARG A 55 -3.40 3.65 -11.66
CA ARG A 55 -2.22 4.50 -11.79
C ARG A 55 -2.20 5.56 -10.69
N LYS A 56 -3.38 6.11 -10.33
CA LYS A 56 -3.49 7.07 -9.22
C LYS A 56 -3.24 6.40 -7.87
N VAL A 57 -3.64 5.15 -7.74
CA VAL A 57 -3.33 4.35 -6.54
C VAL A 57 -1.82 4.18 -6.39
N CYS A 58 -1.15 3.78 -7.46
CA CYS A 58 0.31 3.62 -7.46
C CYS A 58 1.02 4.94 -7.16
N ASP A 59 0.56 6.05 -7.74
CA ASP A 59 1.14 7.38 -7.47
C ASP A 59 0.99 7.77 -6.01
N ALA A 60 -0.17 7.52 -5.40
CA ALA A 60 -0.40 7.82 -3.99
C ALA A 60 0.56 7.03 -3.09
N VAL A 61 0.72 5.74 -3.35
CA VAL A 61 1.64 4.88 -2.58
C VAL A 61 3.08 5.35 -2.76
N ARG A 62 3.48 5.64 -3.99
CA ARG A 62 4.83 6.13 -4.28
C ARG A 62 5.13 7.42 -3.52
N GLN A 63 4.20 8.37 -3.53
CA GLN A 63 4.39 9.64 -2.82
C GLN A 63 4.55 9.43 -1.32
N ILE A 64 3.73 8.56 -0.72
CA ILE A 64 3.83 8.26 0.72
C ILE A 64 5.22 7.71 1.05
N LEU A 65 5.68 6.73 0.30
CA LEU A 65 6.94 6.04 0.59
C LEU A 65 8.17 6.86 0.23
N GLU A 66 8.10 7.71 -0.80
CA GLU A 66 9.24 8.56 -1.20
C GLU A 66 9.37 9.81 -0.35
N GLN A 67 8.25 10.38 0.10
CA GLN A 67 8.24 11.67 0.80
C GLN A 67 8.32 11.55 2.32
N ASN A 68 8.21 10.33 2.86
CA ASN A 68 8.25 10.07 4.29
C ASN A 68 9.27 9.02 4.63
N SER A 69 9.73 9.04 5.89
CA SER A 69 10.52 7.96 6.46
C SER A 69 9.69 7.26 7.52
N PHE A 70 9.80 5.94 7.58
CA PHE A 70 9.08 5.14 8.57
C PHE A 70 10.07 4.30 9.36
N LYS A 71 9.86 4.18 10.66
CA LYS A 71 10.67 3.29 11.49
C LYS A 71 10.21 1.85 11.35
N LEU A 72 8.91 1.64 11.11
CA LEU A 72 8.29 0.33 11.11
C LEU A 72 7.51 0.10 9.82
N LEU A 73 7.46 -1.17 9.37
CA LEU A 73 6.59 -1.56 8.27
C LEU A 73 5.12 -1.29 8.59
N GLU A 74 4.73 -1.44 9.85
CA GLU A 74 3.38 -1.13 10.33
C GLU A 74 3.00 0.33 10.09
N GLY A 75 3.93 1.24 10.34
CA GLY A 75 3.70 2.66 10.09
C GLY A 75 3.49 2.96 8.62
N ALA A 76 4.29 2.37 7.76
CA ALA A 76 4.15 2.49 6.31
C ALA A 76 2.81 1.91 5.84
N ALA A 77 2.46 0.72 6.32
CA ALA A 77 1.22 0.04 5.95
C ALA A 77 -0.01 0.87 6.36
N TYR A 78 -0.02 1.39 7.58
CA TYR A 78 -1.13 2.20 8.08
C TYR A 78 -1.28 3.49 7.28
N ALA A 79 -0.18 4.17 7.00
CA ALA A 79 -0.20 5.40 6.21
C ALA A 79 -0.77 5.17 4.81
N ILE A 80 -0.35 4.09 4.16
CA ILE A 80 -0.85 3.73 2.83
C ILE A 80 -2.35 3.43 2.88
N ALA A 81 -2.78 2.55 3.77
CA ALA A 81 -4.18 2.13 3.85
C ALA A 81 -5.09 3.31 4.18
N SER A 82 -4.71 4.16 5.14
CA SER A 82 -5.47 5.34 5.52
C SER A 82 -5.62 6.33 4.37
N GLN A 83 -4.52 6.60 3.66
CA GLN A 83 -4.54 7.54 2.54
C GLN A 83 -5.44 7.03 1.41
N LEU A 84 -5.37 5.75 1.10
CA LEU A 84 -6.18 5.19 0.01
C LEU A 84 -7.67 5.23 0.32
N LEU A 85 -8.05 4.97 1.58
CA LEU A 85 -9.45 5.10 1.99
C LEU A 85 -9.96 6.55 1.89
N GLN A 86 -9.12 7.52 2.26
CA GLN A 86 -9.51 8.93 2.21
C GLN A 86 -9.57 9.45 0.78
N GLN A 87 -8.60 9.07 -0.05
CA GLN A 87 -8.45 9.61 -1.39
C GLN A 87 -9.46 9.02 -2.38
N PHE A 88 -9.88 7.78 -2.18
CA PHE A 88 -10.75 7.06 -3.10
C PHE A 88 -12.08 6.70 -2.43
N PRO A 89 -13.09 7.58 -2.49
CA PRO A 89 -14.35 7.38 -1.75
C PRO A 89 -15.13 6.12 -2.12
N LYS A 90 -14.89 5.57 -3.31
CA LYS A 90 -15.55 4.33 -3.74
C LYS A 90 -15.00 3.10 -3.05
N VAL A 91 -13.81 3.20 -2.47
CA VAL A 91 -13.15 2.09 -1.79
C VAL A 91 -13.76 1.91 -0.40
N GLN A 92 -14.21 0.70 -0.09
CA GLN A 92 -14.82 0.36 1.18
C GLN A 92 -13.83 -0.25 2.15
N ARG A 93 -12.84 -0.98 1.63
CA ARG A 93 -11.84 -1.69 2.43
C ARG A 93 -10.53 -1.74 1.66
N VAL A 94 -9.43 -1.59 2.38
CA VAL A 94 -8.08 -1.69 1.83
C VAL A 94 -7.35 -2.80 2.55
N ARG A 95 -6.77 -3.73 1.80
CA ARG A 95 -5.76 -4.67 2.28
C ARG A 95 -4.43 -4.24 1.70
N VAL A 96 -3.41 -4.15 2.56
CA VAL A 96 -2.06 -3.79 2.15
C VAL A 96 -1.08 -4.77 2.77
N GLU A 97 -0.10 -5.19 1.97
CA GLU A 97 1.07 -5.89 2.49
C GLU A 97 2.29 -5.06 2.11
N VAL A 98 3.12 -4.75 3.08
CA VAL A 98 4.38 -4.03 2.88
C VAL A 98 5.52 -4.98 3.23
N ARG A 99 6.42 -5.23 2.27
CA ARG A 99 7.54 -6.16 2.42
C ARG A 99 8.86 -5.43 2.36
N LYS A 100 9.78 -5.89 3.19
CA LYS A 100 11.18 -5.49 3.15
C LYS A 100 11.98 -6.71 2.64
N PRO A 101 12.40 -6.74 1.36
CA PRO A 101 13.11 -7.89 0.79
C PRO A 101 14.48 -8.13 1.42
N HIS A 102 15.12 -7.06 1.92
CA HIS A 102 16.49 -7.15 2.43
C HIS A 102 16.57 -6.62 3.86
N PRO A 103 15.93 -7.31 4.83
CA PRO A 103 16.03 -6.88 6.22
C PRO A 103 17.46 -7.06 6.75
N PRO A 104 18.00 -6.08 7.49
CA PRO A 104 19.40 -6.11 7.92
C PRO A 104 19.57 -6.93 9.21
N ILE A 105 19.36 -8.23 9.12
CA ILE A 105 19.53 -9.17 10.24
C ILE A 105 20.47 -10.30 9.84
N PRO A 106 21.17 -10.91 10.81
CA PRO A 106 22.21 -11.89 10.52
C PRO A 106 21.71 -13.31 10.35
N VAL A 107 20.50 -13.48 9.81
CA VAL A 107 19.93 -14.81 9.50
C VAL A 107 19.29 -14.77 8.11
N PRO A 108 19.40 -15.85 7.32
CA PRO A 108 18.76 -15.90 6.03
C PRO A 108 17.25 -15.94 6.15
N LEU A 109 16.56 -15.11 5.35
CA LEU A 109 15.11 -15.14 5.18
C LEU A 109 14.78 -14.52 3.83
N GLN A 110 13.59 -14.80 3.31
CA GLN A 110 13.18 -14.24 2.03
C GLN A 110 12.82 -12.76 2.16
N PHE A 111 12.00 -12.43 3.12
CA PHE A 111 11.59 -11.05 3.38
C PHE A 111 10.88 -10.98 4.73
N ALA A 112 10.77 -9.78 5.27
CA ALA A 112 9.85 -9.49 6.38
C ALA A 112 8.69 -8.67 5.82
N SER A 113 7.48 -8.89 6.33
CA SER A 113 6.31 -8.16 5.87
C SER A 113 5.29 -7.92 6.96
N VAL A 114 4.41 -6.97 6.70
CA VAL A 114 3.23 -6.66 7.51
C VAL A 114 2.03 -6.65 6.58
N ARG A 115 0.95 -7.30 6.98
CA ARG A 115 -0.35 -7.21 6.33
C ARG A 115 -1.30 -6.45 7.23
N MET A 116 -2.05 -5.52 6.65
CA MET A 116 -3.00 -4.70 7.38
C MET A 116 -4.25 -4.52 6.55
N GLU A 117 -5.40 -4.52 7.22
CA GLU A 117 -6.68 -4.27 6.58
C GLU A 117 -7.39 -3.15 7.31
N LEU A 118 -7.84 -2.15 6.57
CA LEU A 118 -8.64 -1.05 7.12
C LEU A 118 -9.93 -0.91 6.32
N SER A 119 -10.99 -0.53 7.01
CA SER A 119 -12.27 -0.16 6.39
C SER A 119 -12.73 1.18 6.94
N LEU A 120 -13.68 1.82 6.25
CA LEU A 120 -14.19 3.12 6.68
C LEU A 120 -14.73 3.11 8.11
N SER A 121 -15.31 2.01 8.55
CA SER A 121 -15.86 1.88 9.89
C SER A 121 -14.79 1.85 10.99
N LEU A 122 -13.52 1.63 10.65
CA LEU A 122 -12.42 1.50 11.61
C LEU A 122 -11.52 2.73 11.68
N ILE A 123 -11.77 3.76 10.85
CA ILE A 123 -10.92 4.95 10.77
C ILE A 123 -11.39 6.10 11.67
N HIS A 124 -12.52 5.96 12.27
CA HIS A 124 -13.10 7.02 13.11
C HIS A 124 -12.51 7.06 14.51
#